data_36b611eea01a63fcef8d8d65ca096ff8
#
_entry.id   36b611eea01a63fcef8d8d65ca096ff8
#
_cell.length_a   1.000
_cell.length_b   1.000
_cell.length_c   1.000
_cell.angle_alpha   90.00
_cell.angle_beta   90.00
_cell.angle_gamma   90.00
#
_symmetry.space_group_name_H-M   'P 1'
#
loop_
_entity.id
_entity.type
_entity.pdbx_description
1 polymer ?
#
loop_
_entity_poly.entity_id
_entity_poly.type
_entity_poly.pdbx_seq_one_letter_code
_entity_poly.pdbx_strand_id
1 'polypeptide(L)'
;MRKDLRPYWLKRAYLACRSWYVDYFLRPECASLGRFATIMKPRFVIISGPNIHIGDCFTAIAEPMHRVEIGVWGREAGAGTIRIGNAVLMSPGSRISASDEIVIGDGVMLANGVYITDSDWHTVYDRTQRAEEPTPVHIANNVWLGDHATVLKGVSIGENSVVAARAVVTRDVPANVIVAGNPARVVRELDPEREMITRMDYFSDPEGQLRFFD
;
A
#
# COMPACT_ATOMS: atom_id res chain seq x y z
N MET A 1 -18.63 20.44 0.44
CA MET A 1 -17.70 20.11 -0.65
C MET A 1 -17.35 21.41 -1.38
N ARG A 2 -16.07 21.77 -1.45
CA ARG A 2 -15.65 22.99 -2.16
C ARG A 2 -15.81 22.73 -3.66
N LYS A 3 -16.65 23.46 -4.37
CA LYS A 3 -16.79 23.31 -5.82
C LYS A 3 -15.47 23.68 -6.51
N ASP A 4 -14.98 22.80 -7.37
CA ASP A 4 -13.85 23.13 -8.24
C ASP A 4 -14.34 24.07 -9.34
N LEU A 5 -14.01 25.35 -9.19
CA LEU A 5 -14.40 26.41 -10.13
C LEU A 5 -13.35 26.62 -11.24
N ARG A 6 -12.31 25.78 -11.31
CA ARG A 6 -11.29 25.90 -12.36
C ARG A 6 -11.91 25.57 -13.73
N PRO A 7 -11.53 26.32 -14.78
CA PRO A 7 -11.92 25.98 -16.14
C PRO A 7 -11.52 24.54 -16.49
N TYR A 8 -12.34 23.85 -17.25
CA TYR A 8 -12.12 22.44 -17.64
C TYR A 8 -10.76 22.20 -18.31
N TRP A 9 -10.32 23.11 -19.19
CA TRP A 9 -9.01 23.00 -19.83
C TRP A 9 -7.86 23.03 -18.82
N LEU A 10 -7.98 23.85 -17.76
CA LEU A 10 -6.97 23.91 -16.69
C LEU A 10 -6.92 22.61 -15.89
N LYS A 11 -8.09 22.03 -15.61
CA LYS A 11 -8.17 20.70 -14.99
C LYS A 11 -7.49 19.65 -15.86
N ARG A 12 -7.78 19.62 -17.17
CA ARG A 12 -7.13 18.69 -18.11
C ARG A 12 -5.63 18.88 -18.18
N ALA A 13 -5.15 20.11 -18.26
CA ALA A 13 -3.71 20.40 -18.24
C ALA A 13 -3.04 19.89 -16.97
N TYR A 14 -3.68 20.10 -15.81
CA TYR A 14 -3.18 19.57 -14.52
C TYR A 14 -3.11 18.04 -14.52
N LEU A 15 -4.15 17.36 -15.00
CA LEU A 15 -4.18 15.89 -15.08
C LEU A 15 -3.11 15.36 -16.04
N ALA A 16 -2.91 16.01 -17.20
CA ALA A 16 -1.87 15.65 -18.16
C ALA A 16 -0.46 15.83 -17.55
N CYS A 17 -0.20 16.95 -16.87
CA CYS A 17 1.06 17.19 -16.16
C CYS A 17 1.29 16.15 -15.05
N ARG A 18 0.25 15.79 -14.32
CA ARG A 18 0.31 14.75 -13.28
C ARG A 18 0.67 13.39 -13.88
N SER A 19 0.01 12.99 -14.96
CA SER A 19 0.30 11.73 -15.67
C SER A 19 1.72 11.72 -16.20
N TRP A 20 2.12 12.80 -16.88
CA TRP A 20 3.50 12.95 -17.36
C TRP A 20 4.54 12.83 -16.23
N TYR A 21 4.29 13.45 -15.07
CA TYR A 21 5.17 13.31 -13.90
C TYR A 21 5.28 11.86 -13.42
N VAL A 22 4.17 11.15 -13.36
CA VAL A 22 4.15 9.73 -12.97
C VAL A 22 4.96 8.89 -13.96
N ASP A 23 4.72 9.07 -15.25
CA ASP A 23 5.40 8.28 -16.29
C ASP A 23 6.89 8.58 -16.39
N TYR A 24 7.30 9.83 -16.14
CA TYR A 24 8.70 10.24 -16.30
C TYR A 24 9.54 10.03 -15.01
N PHE A 25 8.97 10.24 -13.82
CA PHE A 25 9.72 10.18 -12.57
C PHE A 25 9.42 8.97 -11.69
N LEU A 26 8.18 8.47 -11.66
CA LEU A 26 7.83 7.36 -10.76
C LEU A 26 7.87 6.00 -11.45
N ARG A 27 7.41 5.91 -12.69
CA ARG A 27 7.42 4.65 -13.44
C ARG A 27 8.83 4.06 -13.59
N PRO A 28 9.89 4.83 -13.87
CA PRO A 28 11.26 4.30 -13.96
C PRO A 28 11.81 3.76 -12.64
N GLU A 29 11.29 4.22 -11.50
CA GLU A 29 11.68 3.71 -10.18
C GLU A 29 11.04 2.35 -9.84
N CYS A 30 10.08 1.90 -10.65
CA CYS A 30 9.42 0.61 -10.49
C CYS A 30 9.98 -0.40 -11.50
N ALA A 31 10.11 -1.66 -11.08
CA ALA A 31 10.29 -2.78 -12.01
C ALA A 31 9.06 -2.94 -12.92
N SER A 32 7.86 -2.69 -12.37
CA SER A 32 6.62 -2.55 -13.14
C SER A 32 5.62 -1.65 -12.43
N LEU A 33 4.94 -0.78 -13.18
CA LEU A 33 3.77 -0.03 -12.74
C LEU A 33 2.63 -0.27 -13.73
N GLY A 34 1.54 -0.85 -13.24
CA GLY A 34 0.38 -1.23 -14.02
C GLY A 34 -0.35 -0.04 -14.66
N ARG A 35 -1.39 -0.34 -15.41
CA ARG A 35 -2.23 0.64 -16.11
C ARG A 35 -3.19 1.31 -15.13
N PHE A 36 -3.72 2.46 -15.51
CA PHE A 36 -4.74 3.21 -14.78
C PHE A 36 -4.33 3.63 -13.36
N ALA A 37 -3.03 3.74 -13.09
CA ALA A 37 -2.56 4.22 -11.80
C ALA A 37 -3.02 5.67 -11.54
N THR A 38 -3.68 5.92 -10.40
CA THR A 38 -4.09 7.24 -9.96
C THR A 38 -3.23 7.70 -8.80
N ILE A 39 -2.24 8.54 -9.06
CA ILE A 39 -1.32 9.04 -8.05
C ILE A 39 -1.58 10.54 -7.84
N MET A 40 -2.14 10.89 -6.68
CA MET A 40 -2.43 12.27 -6.33
C MET A 40 -1.21 12.93 -5.70
N LYS A 41 -0.86 14.14 -6.16
CA LYS A 41 0.35 14.89 -5.75
C LYS A 41 1.61 14.03 -5.84
N PRO A 42 1.95 13.49 -7.02
CA PRO A 42 2.97 12.45 -7.19
C PRO A 42 4.37 12.84 -6.70
N ARG A 43 4.70 14.13 -6.62
CA ARG A 43 5.97 14.62 -6.06
C ARG A 43 6.19 14.29 -4.57
N PHE A 44 5.15 13.81 -3.89
CA PHE A 44 5.20 13.38 -2.49
C PHE A 44 5.06 11.86 -2.35
N VAL A 45 5.11 11.13 -3.45
CA VAL A 45 5.27 9.67 -3.48
C VAL A 45 6.74 9.38 -3.69
N ILE A 46 7.32 8.57 -2.83
CA ILE A 46 8.72 8.14 -2.89
C ILE A 46 8.70 6.64 -3.17
N ILE A 47 9.35 6.27 -4.27
CA ILE A 47 9.60 4.87 -4.62
C ILE A 47 11.11 4.74 -4.72
N SER A 48 11.69 3.75 -4.03
CA SER A 48 13.14 3.58 -3.99
C SER A 48 13.54 2.13 -3.81
N GLY A 49 14.56 1.71 -4.53
CA GLY A 49 15.09 0.36 -4.49
C GLY A 49 14.63 -0.53 -5.64
N PRO A 50 15.21 -1.74 -5.75
CA PRO A 50 14.95 -2.65 -6.85
C PRO A 50 13.63 -3.43 -6.66
N ASN A 51 13.18 -4.09 -7.74
CA ASN A 51 12.13 -5.12 -7.71
C ASN A 51 10.81 -4.69 -7.08
N ILE A 52 10.38 -3.44 -7.32
CA ILE A 52 9.08 -2.94 -6.90
C ILE A 52 8.10 -3.14 -8.05
N HIS A 53 7.10 -4.01 -7.84
CA HIS A 53 6.06 -4.35 -8.81
C HIS A 53 4.71 -3.86 -8.30
N ILE A 54 4.01 -3.07 -9.11
CA ILE A 54 2.71 -2.49 -8.77
C ILE A 54 1.72 -2.85 -9.87
N GLY A 55 0.57 -3.41 -9.51
CA GLY A 55 -0.50 -3.82 -10.41
C GLY A 55 -1.34 -2.69 -10.99
N ASP A 56 -2.38 -3.07 -11.72
CA ASP A 56 -3.32 -2.15 -12.38
C ASP A 56 -4.21 -1.41 -11.37
N CYS A 57 -4.71 -0.23 -11.74
CA CYS A 57 -5.64 0.57 -10.93
C CYS A 57 -5.10 0.98 -9.54
N PHE A 58 -3.80 1.01 -9.37
CA PHE A 58 -3.17 1.46 -8.13
C PHE A 58 -3.55 2.90 -7.81
N THR A 59 -3.92 3.17 -6.56
CA THR A 59 -4.25 4.51 -6.08
C THR A 59 -3.32 4.92 -4.95
N ALA A 60 -2.59 6.02 -5.11
CA ALA A 60 -1.82 6.63 -4.04
C ALA A 60 -2.27 8.06 -3.80
N ILE A 61 -2.57 8.38 -2.55
CA ILE A 61 -2.93 9.74 -2.11
C ILE A 61 -1.80 10.24 -1.21
N ALA A 62 -0.99 11.16 -1.70
CA ALA A 62 0.11 11.73 -0.92
C ALA A 62 -0.14 13.20 -0.58
N GLU A 63 0.50 13.66 0.48
CA GLU A 63 0.45 15.05 0.95
C GLU A 63 1.84 15.57 1.35
N PRO A 64 2.07 16.89 1.36
CA PRO A 64 3.38 17.44 1.67
C PRO A 64 3.96 16.97 3.01
N MET A 65 3.11 16.85 4.04
CA MET A 65 3.49 16.43 5.39
C MET A 65 3.29 14.92 5.63
N HIS A 66 2.60 14.22 4.72
CA HIS A 66 2.28 12.80 4.84
C HIS A 66 2.54 12.11 3.49
N ARG A 67 3.81 11.84 3.24
CA ARG A 67 4.29 11.19 2.02
C ARG A 67 3.81 9.74 1.97
N VAL A 68 3.70 9.20 0.77
CA VAL A 68 3.59 7.75 0.56
C VAL A 68 4.97 7.24 0.20
N GLU A 69 5.44 6.23 0.90
CA GLU A 69 6.79 5.70 0.74
C GLU A 69 6.76 4.19 0.49
N ILE A 70 7.41 3.76 -0.58
CA ILE A 70 7.57 2.36 -0.97
C ILE A 70 9.07 2.14 -1.20
N GLY A 71 9.70 1.39 -0.32
CA GLY A 71 11.16 1.27 -0.35
C GLY A 71 11.65 -0.16 -0.13
N VAL A 72 12.59 -0.58 -0.98
CA VAL A 72 13.35 -1.84 -0.81
C VAL A 72 14.76 -1.50 -0.37
N TRP A 73 15.18 -2.07 0.75
CA TRP A 73 16.44 -1.84 1.42
C TRP A 73 17.20 -3.16 1.65
N GLY A 74 17.25 -3.98 0.60
CA GLY A 74 17.92 -5.27 0.64
C GLY A 74 19.37 -5.22 1.15
N ARG A 75 19.87 -6.35 1.64
CA ARG A 75 21.25 -6.46 2.16
C ARG A 75 22.28 -6.36 1.06
N GLU A 76 21.96 -6.93 -0.10
CA GLU A 76 22.82 -6.93 -1.27
C GLU A 76 22.21 -6.08 -2.38
N ALA A 77 23.04 -5.63 -3.31
CA ALA A 77 22.58 -4.89 -4.45
C ALA A 77 21.60 -5.75 -5.28
N GLY A 78 20.39 -5.23 -5.50
CA GLY A 78 19.34 -5.94 -6.24
C GLY A 78 18.51 -6.93 -5.41
N ALA A 79 18.83 -7.14 -4.14
CA ALA A 79 18.03 -7.98 -3.25
C ALA A 79 16.79 -7.26 -2.72
N GLY A 80 15.78 -8.06 -2.34
CA GLY A 80 14.52 -7.61 -1.80
C GLY A 80 13.48 -7.31 -2.88
N THR A 81 12.23 -7.49 -2.53
CA THR A 81 11.08 -7.36 -3.46
C THR A 81 9.86 -6.80 -2.76
N ILE A 82 9.14 -5.90 -3.42
CA ILE A 82 7.78 -5.51 -3.06
C ILE A 82 6.86 -5.81 -4.23
N ARG A 83 5.79 -6.59 -3.96
CA ARG A 83 4.72 -6.86 -4.92
C ARG A 83 3.42 -6.30 -4.40
N ILE A 84 2.82 -5.41 -5.15
CA ILE A 84 1.53 -4.78 -4.84
C ILE A 84 0.55 -5.19 -5.95
N GLY A 85 -0.56 -5.80 -5.57
CA GLY A 85 -1.60 -6.26 -6.47
C GLY A 85 -2.40 -5.14 -7.14
N ASN A 86 -3.50 -5.52 -7.76
CA ASN A 86 -4.38 -4.61 -8.48
C ASN A 86 -5.31 -3.84 -7.53
N ALA A 87 -5.75 -2.67 -7.95
CA ALA A 87 -6.72 -1.83 -7.21
C ALA A 87 -6.34 -1.53 -5.75
N VAL A 88 -5.07 -1.59 -5.39
CA VAL A 88 -4.59 -1.25 -4.04
C VAL A 88 -4.68 0.26 -3.81
N LEU A 89 -5.11 0.65 -2.60
CA LEU A 89 -5.13 2.03 -2.15
C LEU A 89 -4.07 2.28 -1.08
N MET A 90 -3.23 3.27 -1.27
CA MET A 90 -2.35 3.81 -0.25
C MET A 90 -2.73 5.25 0.08
N SER A 91 -3.14 5.47 1.34
CA SER A 91 -3.51 6.80 1.86
C SER A 91 -2.29 7.58 2.38
N PRO A 92 -2.42 8.88 2.70
CA PRO A 92 -1.31 9.72 3.13
C PRO A 92 -0.55 9.15 4.33
N GLY A 93 0.77 9.22 4.29
CA GLY A 93 1.65 8.75 5.37
C GLY A 93 1.90 7.25 5.40
N SER A 94 1.29 6.47 4.49
CA SER A 94 1.54 5.04 4.40
C SER A 94 2.97 4.75 3.96
N ARG A 95 3.61 3.77 4.61
CA ARG A 95 4.98 3.35 4.31
C ARG A 95 5.10 1.84 4.24
N ILE A 96 5.74 1.36 3.19
CA ILE A 96 6.13 -0.04 2.99
C ILE A 96 7.66 -0.08 2.89
N SER A 97 8.29 -0.87 3.76
CA SER A 97 9.75 -0.97 3.83
C SER A 97 10.16 -2.45 3.85
N ALA A 98 10.69 -2.92 2.74
CA ALA A 98 11.13 -4.31 2.59
C ALA A 98 12.66 -4.43 2.64
N SER A 99 13.14 -5.45 3.34
CA SER A 99 14.53 -5.94 3.28
C SER A 99 14.63 -7.22 2.43
N ASP A 100 13.60 -8.06 2.45
CA ASP A 100 13.50 -9.33 1.72
C ASP A 100 12.25 -9.35 0.85
N GLU A 101 11.07 -9.60 1.40
CA GLU A 101 9.85 -9.69 0.61
C GLU A 101 8.61 -9.16 1.34
N ILE A 102 7.87 -8.28 0.65
CA ILE A 102 6.51 -7.89 1.05
C ILE A 102 5.58 -8.10 -0.14
N VAL A 103 4.54 -8.93 0.06
CA VAL A 103 3.49 -9.19 -0.93
C VAL A 103 2.16 -8.66 -0.42
N ILE A 104 1.51 -7.84 -1.23
CA ILE A 104 0.20 -7.25 -0.97
C ILE A 104 -0.74 -7.65 -2.10
N GLY A 105 -1.83 -8.31 -1.76
CA GLY A 105 -2.84 -8.81 -2.70
C GLY A 105 -3.69 -7.71 -3.33
N ASP A 106 -4.67 -8.15 -4.10
CA ASP A 106 -5.58 -7.27 -4.83
C ASP A 106 -6.59 -6.60 -3.89
N GLY A 107 -6.98 -5.38 -4.23
CA GLY A 107 -8.03 -4.64 -3.52
C GLY A 107 -7.68 -4.19 -2.09
N VAL A 108 -6.45 -4.40 -1.65
CA VAL A 108 -6.01 -4.02 -0.30
C VAL A 108 -6.08 -2.51 -0.09
N MET A 109 -6.55 -2.08 1.08
CA MET A 109 -6.63 -0.68 1.47
C MET A 109 -5.71 -0.38 2.65
N LEU A 110 -4.77 0.54 2.46
CA LEU A 110 -3.94 1.12 3.51
C LEU A 110 -4.49 2.50 3.86
N ALA A 111 -5.08 2.64 5.05
CA ALA A 111 -5.50 3.95 5.58
C ALA A 111 -4.28 4.82 5.95
N ASN A 112 -4.52 6.03 6.47
CA ASN A 112 -3.43 6.97 6.74
C ASN A 112 -2.40 6.38 7.71
N GLY A 113 -1.13 6.65 7.46
CA GLY A 113 -0.04 6.32 8.36
C GLY A 113 0.21 4.83 8.59
N VAL A 114 -0.34 3.94 7.77
CA VAL A 114 -0.05 2.49 7.85
C VAL A 114 1.43 2.25 7.62
N TYR A 115 2.03 1.41 8.45
CA TYR A 115 3.41 0.95 8.29
C TYR A 115 3.49 -0.56 8.15
N ILE A 116 4.19 -1.03 7.12
CA ILE A 116 4.45 -2.45 6.86
C ILE A 116 5.96 -2.64 6.73
N THR A 117 6.51 -3.60 7.46
CA THR A 117 7.94 -3.94 7.39
C THR A 117 8.18 -5.44 7.60
N ASP A 118 9.15 -5.99 6.89
CA ASP A 118 9.62 -7.37 7.00
C ASP A 118 10.90 -7.52 7.82
N SER A 119 11.40 -6.43 8.44
CA SER A 119 12.69 -6.42 9.15
C SER A 119 12.64 -5.57 10.42
N ASP A 120 13.46 -5.94 11.41
CA ASP A 120 13.73 -5.14 12.61
C ASP A 120 14.83 -4.07 12.35
N TRP A 121 15.49 -4.13 11.20
CA TRP A 121 16.55 -3.24 10.73
C TRP A 121 17.85 -3.30 11.52
N HIS A 122 17.82 -3.49 12.82
CA HIS A 122 19.01 -3.55 13.70
C HIS A 122 18.90 -4.73 14.66
N THR A 123 20.04 -5.29 15.08
CA THR A 123 20.04 -6.30 16.13
C THR A 123 19.79 -5.66 17.49
N VAL A 124 19.32 -6.47 18.46
CA VAL A 124 18.96 -5.99 19.79
C VAL A 124 20.20 -5.63 20.63
N TYR A 125 21.27 -6.41 20.50
CA TYR A 125 22.47 -6.27 21.34
C TYR A 125 23.56 -5.43 20.70
N ASP A 126 23.73 -5.50 19.38
CA ASP A 126 24.63 -4.64 18.63
C ASP A 126 23.85 -3.85 17.57
N ARG A 127 23.42 -2.64 17.93
CA ARG A 127 22.61 -1.78 17.07
C ARG A 127 23.36 -1.18 15.89
N THR A 128 24.67 -1.39 15.79
CA THR A 128 25.46 -1.04 14.60
C THR A 128 25.32 -2.07 13.48
N GLN A 129 24.88 -3.28 13.83
CA GLN A 129 24.65 -4.37 12.90
C GLN A 129 23.20 -4.37 12.41
N ARG A 130 23.02 -4.75 11.14
CA ARG A 130 21.67 -5.03 10.60
C ARG A 130 21.13 -6.30 11.24
N ALA A 131 19.80 -6.33 11.43
CA ALA A 131 19.09 -7.54 11.87
C ALA A 131 19.41 -8.72 10.94
N GLU A 132 19.67 -9.89 11.51
CA GLU A 132 20.22 -11.02 10.75
C GLU A 132 19.23 -11.62 9.76
N GLU A 133 17.93 -11.68 10.09
CA GLU A 133 16.92 -12.35 9.28
C GLU A 133 15.65 -11.49 9.11
N PRO A 134 15.47 -10.88 7.94
CA PRO A 134 14.16 -10.40 7.55
C PRO A 134 13.22 -11.62 7.39
N THR A 135 11.94 -11.42 7.63
CA THR A 135 10.93 -12.47 7.47
C THR A 135 9.79 -11.92 6.64
N PRO A 136 9.48 -12.54 5.48
CA PRO A 136 8.48 -12.04 4.55
C PRO A 136 7.14 -11.69 5.19
N VAL A 137 6.47 -10.68 4.62
CA VAL A 137 5.12 -10.28 4.99
C VAL A 137 4.18 -10.53 3.82
N HIS A 138 3.07 -11.24 4.08
CA HIS A 138 2.06 -11.54 3.08
C HIS A 138 0.69 -10.99 3.51
N ILE A 139 0.12 -10.13 2.71
CA ILE A 139 -1.22 -9.58 2.92
C ILE A 139 -2.10 -10.06 1.78
N ALA A 140 -3.11 -10.88 2.09
CA ALA A 140 -4.02 -11.44 1.10
C ALA A 140 -4.97 -10.39 0.51
N ASN A 141 -5.84 -10.81 -0.41
CA ASN A 141 -6.76 -9.92 -1.10
C ASN A 141 -7.76 -9.26 -0.14
N ASN A 142 -8.24 -8.09 -0.53
CA ASN A 142 -9.32 -7.37 0.15
C ASN A 142 -9.09 -7.10 1.65
N VAL A 143 -7.84 -7.04 2.09
CA VAL A 143 -7.51 -6.66 3.48
C VAL A 143 -7.61 -5.15 3.65
N TRP A 144 -8.20 -4.72 4.77
CA TRP A 144 -8.22 -3.32 5.15
C TRP A 144 -7.35 -3.06 6.38
N LEU A 145 -6.27 -2.30 6.20
CA LEU A 145 -5.41 -1.81 7.26
C LEU A 145 -5.89 -0.42 7.69
N GLY A 146 -6.39 -0.32 8.93
CA GLY A 146 -6.91 0.90 9.53
C GLY A 146 -5.81 1.93 9.81
N ASP A 147 -6.23 3.12 10.18
CA ASP A 147 -5.38 4.29 10.42
C ASP A 147 -4.23 3.96 11.39
N HIS A 148 -2.98 4.25 10.97
CA HIS A 148 -1.77 4.00 11.76
C HIS A 148 -1.60 2.54 12.24
N ALA A 149 -2.21 1.58 11.56
CA ALA A 149 -1.93 0.17 11.80
C ALA A 149 -0.49 -0.15 11.41
N THR A 150 0.13 -1.07 12.14
CA THR A 150 1.50 -1.52 11.88
C THR A 150 1.51 -3.03 11.68
N VAL A 151 2.14 -3.49 10.60
CA VAL A 151 2.35 -4.91 10.31
C VAL A 151 3.85 -5.19 10.39
N LEU A 152 4.23 -6.09 11.29
CA LEU A 152 5.62 -6.45 11.53
C LEU A 152 6.05 -7.68 10.72
N LYS A 153 7.35 -7.92 10.70
CA LYS A 153 7.98 -9.02 9.96
C LYS A 153 7.35 -10.38 10.27
N GLY A 154 7.31 -11.25 9.28
CA GLY A 154 6.85 -12.63 9.38
C GLY A 154 5.34 -12.81 9.50
N VAL A 155 4.55 -11.74 9.29
CA VAL A 155 3.09 -11.79 9.43
C VAL A 155 2.44 -12.13 8.10
N SER A 156 1.50 -13.09 8.15
CA SER A 156 0.52 -13.32 7.09
C SER A 156 -0.87 -12.85 7.52
N ILE A 157 -1.54 -12.05 6.70
CA ILE A 157 -2.91 -11.57 6.94
C ILE A 157 -3.83 -12.20 5.91
N GLY A 158 -4.81 -12.98 6.41
CA GLY A 158 -5.81 -13.67 5.58
C GLY A 158 -6.79 -12.72 4.91
N GLU A 159 -7.37 -13.22 3.84
CA GLU A 159 -8.30 -12.49 2.95
C GLU A 159 -9.50 -11.91 3.71
N ASN A 160 -10.01 -10.78 3.25
CA ASN A 160 -11.18 -10.06 3.78
C ASN A 160 -11.01 -9.56 5.22
N SER A 161 -9.83 -9.67 5.82
CA SER A 161 -9.64 -9.27 7.21
C SER A 161 -9.41 -7.78 7.36
N VAL A 162 -9.77 -7.27 8.54
CA VAL A 162 -9.64 -5.87 8.90
C VAL A 162 -8.69 -5.74 10.08
N VAL A 163 -7.67 -4.92 9.94
CA VAL A 163 -6.80 -4.50 11.04
C VAL A 163 -7.29 -3.15 11.52
N ALA A 164 -7.78 -3.08 12.76
CA ALA A 164 -8.31 -1.84 13.32
C ALA A 164 -7.24 -0.74 13.44
N ALA A 165 -7.69 0.51 13.52
CA ALA A 165 -6.80 1.64 13.67
C ALA A 165 -5.86 1.48 14.86
N ARG A 166 -4.57 1.85 14.68
CA ARG A 166 -3.49 1.77 15.68
C ARG A 166 -3.20 0.37 16.23
N ALA A 167 -3.68 -0.68 15.58
CA ALA A 167 -3.30 -2.04 15.94
C ALA A 167 -1.88 -2.36 15.47
N VAL A 168 -1.15 -3.17 16.25
CA VAL A 168 0.18 -3.68 15.92
C VAL A 168 0.08 -5.17 15.72
N VAL A 169 0.19 -5.60 14.46
CA VAL A 169 0.11 -7.02 14.07
C VAL A 169 1.49 -7.65 14.22
N THR A 170 1.59 -8.62 15.12
CA THR A 170 2.84 -9.33 15.47
C THR A 170 2.76 -10.84 15.21
N ARG A 171 1.63 -11.32 14.71
CA ARG A 171 1.36 -12.74 14.41
C ARG A 171 0.35 -12.82 13.28
N ASP A 172 0.27 -13.97 12.65
CA ASP A 172 -0.68 -14.24 11.57
C ASP A 172 -2.12 -13.94 11.97
N VAL A 173 -2.86 -13.42 11.01
CA VAL A 173 -4.28 -13.08 11.13
C VAL A 173 -5.06 -14.00 10.20
N PRO A 174 -6.04 -14.77 10.70
CA PRO A 174 -6.90 -15.60 9.86
C PRO A 174 -7.69 -14.75 8.85
N ALA A 175 -8.25 -15.41 7.83
CA ALA A 175 -9.19 -14.76 6.92
C ALA A 175 -10.53 -14.42 7.62
N ASN A 176 -11.22 -13.42 7.10
CA ASN A 176 -12.57 -13.04 7.54
C ASN A 176 -12.67 -12.68 9.03
N VAL A 177 -11.70 -11.93 9.55
CA VAL A 177 -11.73 -11.45 10.94
C VAL A 177 -11.42 -9.96 11.05
N ILE A 178 -11.80 -9.37 12.19
CA ILE A 178 -11.32 -8.06 12.63
C ILE A 178 -10.35 -8.28 13.78
N VAL A 179 -9.14 -7.72 13.65
CA VAL A 179 -8.15 -7.69 14.73
C VAL A 179 -7.95 -6.26 15.25
N ALA A 180 -7.69 -6.13 16.55
CA ALA A 180 -7.46 -4.83 17.19
C ALA A 180 -6.46 -4.94 18.33
N GLY A 181 -5.85 -3.81 18.72
CA GLY A 181 -4.98 -3.67 19.88
C GLY A 181 -3.49 -3.76 19.57
N ASN A 182 -2.68 -3.64 20.61
CA ASN A 182 -1.23 -3.80 20.58
C ASN A 182 -0.80 -4.71 21.73
N PRO A 183 -0.40 -5.96 21.45
CA PRO A 183 -0.43 -6.61 20.14
C PRO A 183 -1.88 -6.92 19.69
N ALA A 184 -2.09 -6.95 18.37
CA ALA A 184 -3.40 -7.22 17.77
C ALA A 184 -3.94 -8.60 18.14
N ARG A 185 -5.26 -8.68 18.41
CA ARG A 185 -5.99 -9.92 18.68
C ARG A 185 -7.31 -9.89 17.93
N VAL A 186 -7.82 -11.07 17.57
CA VAL A 186 -9.15 -11.21 16.97
C VAL A 186 -10.20 -10.69 17.95
N VAL A 187 -10.99 -9.72 17.51
CA VAL A 187 -12.08 -9.12 18.28
C VAL A 187 -13.45 -9.45 17.68
N ARG A 188 -13.47 -9.88 16.40
CA ARG A 188 -14.70 -10.24 15.71
C ARG A 188 -14.39 -11.15 14.53
N GLU A 189 -15.24 -12.13 14.30
CA GLU A 189 -15.31 -12.91 13.08
C GLU A 189 -16.30 -12.26 12.12
N LEU A 190 -15.98 -12.30 10.83
CA LEU A 190 -16.85 -11.85 9.74
C LEU A 190 -17.52 -13.06 9.11
N ASP A 191 -18.76 -12.90 8.71
CA ASP A 191 -19.50 -13.95 8.01
C ASP A 191 -18.93 -14.11 6.58
N PRO A 192 -18.31 -15.25 6.24
CA PRO A 192 -17.71 -15.48 4.93
C PRO A 192 -18.73 -15.61 3.81
N GLU A 193 -19.99 -15.93 4.14
CA GLU A 193 -21.09 -16.07 3.16
C GLU A 193 -21.72 -14.71 2.80
N ARG A 194 -21.36 -13.66 3.54
CA ARG A 194 -21.89 -12.33 3.27
C ARG A 194 -21.17 -11.72 2.08
N GLU A 195 -21.94 -11.31 1.07
CA GLU A 195 -21.43 -10.61 -0.09
C GLU A 195 -20.63 -9.35 0.33
N MET A 196 -19.42 -9.24 -0.20
CA MET A 196 -18.56 -8.06 -0.03
C MET A 196 -18.36 -7.39 -1.39
N ILE A 197 -18.64 -6.11 -1.46
CA ILE A 197 -18.24 -5.29 -2.61
C ILE A 197 -16.84 -4.75 -2.33
N THR A 198 -15.92 -5.10 -3.18
CA THR A 198 -14.48 -4.81 -3.02
C THR A 198 -14.03 -3.68 -3.92
N ARG A 199 -12.79 -3.23 -3.76
CA ARG A 199 -12.19 -2.29 -4.72
C ARG A 199 -12.00 -2.91 -6.11
N MET A 200 -11.85 -4.23 -6.20
CA MET A 200 -11.78 -4.92 -7.49
C MET A 200 -13.08 -4.77 -8.28
N ASP A 201 -14.22 -4.90 -7.59
CA ASP A 201 -15.54 -4.70 -8.22
C ASP A 201 -15.72 -3.25 -8.67
N TYR A 202 -15.25 -2.29 -7.87
CA TYR A 202 -15.27 -0.88 -8.22
C TYR A 202 -14.46 -0.59 -9.49
N PHE A 203 -13.35 -1.27 -9.73
CA PHE A 203 -12.48 -1.11 -10.89
C PHE A 203 -12.71 -2.14 -11.99
N SER A 204 -13.80 -2.89 -11.97
CA SER A 204 -14.17 -3.83 -13.03
C SER A 204 -14.33 -3.16 -14.42
N ASP A 205 -14.70 -1.87 -14.44
CA ASP A 205 -14.68 -1.03 -15.64
C ASP A 205 -13.86 0.24 -15.39
N PRO A 206 -12.52 0.16 -15.38
CA PRO A 206 -11.66 1.31 -15.08
C PRO A 206 -11.75 2.42 -16.12
N GLU A 207 -12.09 2.10 -17.38
CA GLU A 207 -12.29 3.10 -18.43
C GLU A 207 -13.59 3.90 -18.23
N GLY A 208 -14.65 3.23 -17.77
CA GLY A 208 -15.91 3.87 -17.42
C GLY A 208 -15.77 4.77 -16.19
N GLN A 209 -14.96 4.37 -15.23
CA GLN A 209 -14.76 5.11 -13.99
C GLN A 209 -13.85 6.32 -14.12
N LEU A 210 -12.90 6.31 -15.03
CA LEU A 210 -12.09 7.49 -15.36
C LEU A 210 -12.96 8.66 -15.81
N ARG A 211 -14.16 8.40 -16.33
CA ARG A 211 -15.15 9.44 -16.72
C ARG A 211 -15.81 10.15 -15.53
N PHE A 212 -15.83 9.56 -14.33
CA PHE A 212 -16.38 10.18 -13.13
C PHE A 212 -15.41 11.15 -12.44
N PHE A 213 -14.12 11.08 -12.75
CA PHE A 213 -13.10 11.98 -12.22
C PHE A 213 -12.76 13.11 -13.19
N ASP A 214 -13.30 13.07 -14.39
CA ASP A 214 -13.26 14.13 -15.40
C ASP A 214 -14.42 15.13 -15.20
#